data_8c6061aff1179195e9c84d708530377a
#
_entry.id   8c6061aff1179195e9c84d708530377a
#
_cell.length_a   1.000
_cell.length_b   1.000
_cell.length_c   1.000
_cell.angle_alpha   90.00
_cell.angle_beta   90.00
_cell.angle_gamma   90.00
#
_symmetry.space_group_name_H-M   'P 1'
#
loop_
_entity.id
_entity.type
_entity.pdbx_description
1 polymer ?
#
loop_
_entity_poly.entity_id
_entity_poly.type
_entity_poly.pdbx_seq_one_letter_code
_entity_poly.pdbx_strand_id
1 'polypeptide(L)'
;EPQPLPKHLQIGNWQADAMISADGSALLFAANYPAENEEKPSLNIFISKRDEQGRWSQPFSIGPAINTQAMERSPYLHPDMKTLYFSSAKPGGYGELDVYVTRRLSDTCWTCWSEPENLGPTINTQGRDCWYKVSADGQYAYYAQKAGRMHDLYAIEMPIDKRPDTITVLQLNKAVSIRNLLFETNSAVILSSSLPELQRIADYVRIYG
;
A
#
# COMPACT_ATOMS: atom_id res chain seq x y z
N GLU A 1 14.66 -23.63 -6.31
CA GLU A 1 13.58 -24.11 -5.45
C GLU A 1 13.10 -23.00 -4.51
N PRO A 2 11.78 -22.89 -4.19
CA PRO A 2 11.28 -21.95 -3.21
C PRO A 2 11.95 -22.19 -1.85
N GLN A 3 12.33 -21.11 -1.18
CA GLN A 3 12.90 -21.16 0.15
C GLN A 3 11.96 -20.49 1.15
N PRO A 4 11.75 -21.05 2.34
CA PRO A 4 10.96 -20.38 3.36
C PRO A 4 11.68 -19.10 3.82
N LEU A 5 10.91 -18.08 4.15
CA LEU A 5 11.45 -16.91 4.82
C LEU A 5 12.07 -17.29 6.17
N PRO A 6 13.01 -16.47 6.69
CA PRO A 6 13.64 -16.73 7.99
C PRO A 6 12.64 -17.03 9.10
N LYS A 7 12.98 -17.94 10.00
CA LYS A 7 12.06 -18.40 11.07
C LYS A 7 11.50 -17.27 11.94
N HIS A 8 12.28 -16.22 12.18
CA HIS A 8 11.82 -15.08 12.99
C HIS A 8 10.70 -14.25 12.34
N LEU A 9 10.49 -14.42 11.01
CA LEU A 9 9.34 -13.83 10.32
C LEU A 9 8.07 -14.67 10.43
N GLN A 10 8.18 -15.92 10.88
CA GLN A 10 7.06 -16.84 11.06
C GLN A 10 6.43 -16.58 12.44
N ILE A 11 5.55 -15.58 12.54
CA ILE A 11 4.88 -15.19 13.78
C ILE A 11 3.42 -15.64 13.79
N GLY A 12 2.90 -16.03 14.96
CA GLY A 12 1.53 -16.53 15.10
C GLY A 12 1.30 -17.90 14.45
N ASN A 13 0.05 -18.29 14.35
CA ASN A 13 -0.39 -19.56 13.78
C ASN A 13 -0.93 -19.43 12.35
N TRP A 14 -1.18 -18.21 11.91
CA TRP A 14 -1.69 -17.88 10.58
C TRP A 14 -1.02 -16.61 10.07
N GLN A 15 -0.58 -16.65 8.83
CA GLN A 15 0.04 -15.54 8.15
C GLN A 15 -0.38 -15.55 6.68
N ALA A 16 -0.71 -14.39 6.15
CA ALA A 16 -1.06 -14.23 4.74
C ALA A 16 -0.90 -12.78 4.26
N ASP A 17 -1.36 -12.54 3.03
CA ASP A 17 -1.45 -11.23 2.42
C ASP A 17 -0.12 -10.47 2.41
N ALA A 18 0.98 -11.21 2.21
CA ALA A 18 2.32 -10.63 2.18
C ALA A 18 2.50 -9.73 0.94
N MET A 19 3.10 -8.57 1.17
CA MET A 19 3.56 -7.67 0.12
C MET A 19 4.94 -7.11 0.44
N ILE A 20 5.73 -6.88 -0.59
CA ILE A 20 7.01 -6.19 -0.46
C ILE A 20 6.88 -4.76 -0.98
N SER A 21 7.51 -3.79 -0.30
CA SER A 21 7.58 -2.40 -0.77
C SER A 21 8.28 -2.30 -2.13
N ALA A 22 7.98 -1.26 -2.90
CA ALA A 22 8.51 -1.08 -4.24
C ALA A 22 10.05 -1.01 -4.30
N ASP A 23 10.68 -0.54 -3.22
CA ASP A 23 12.13 -0.46 -3.07
C ASP A 23 12.75 -1.74 -2.45
N GLY A 24 11.93 -2.73 -2.09
CA GLY A 24 12.37 -3.98 -1.48
C GLY A 24 12.81 -3.87 -0.01
N SER A 25 12.64 -2.72 0.63
CA SER A 25 13.14 -2.44 1.98
C SER A 25 12.20 -2.89 3.10
N ALA A 26 10.92 -3.12 2.82
CA ALA A 26 9.92 -3.49 3.80
C ALA A 26 9.02 -4.63 3.30
N LEU A 27 8.77 -5.60 4.17
CA LEU A 27 7.79 -6.67 4.00
C LEU A 27 6.62 -6.38 4.95
N LEU A 28 5.41 -6.24 4.38
CA LEU A 28 4.17 -6.10 5.13
C LEU A 28 3.38 -7.40 5.00
N PHE A 29 2.73 -7.84 6.07
CA PHE A 29 1.89 -9.03 6.04
C PHE A 29 0.87 -9.02 7.18
N ALA A 30 -0.20 -9.78 7.03
CA ALA A 30 -1.18 -10.02 8.09
C ALA A 30 -0.83 -11.30 8.87
N ALA A 31 -0.95 -11.24 10.19
CA ALA A 31 -0.76 -12.41 11.08
C ALA A 31 -1.67 -12.33 12.30
N ASN A 32 -2.03 -13.50 12.84
CA ASN A 32 -2.76 -13.62 14.09
C ASN A 32 -1.81 -13.70 15.30
N TYR A 33 -0.87 -12.79 15.37
CA TYR A 33 0.02 -12.67 16.50
C TYR A 33 -0.58 -11.67 17.50
N PRO A 34 -0.69 -11.98 18.79
CA PRO A 34 -1.25 -11.06 19.76
C PRO A 34 -0.40 -9.78 19.82
N ALA A 35 -1.04 -8.62 19.63
CA ALA A 35 -0.45 -7.38 20.06
C ALA A 35 -0.36 -7.38 21.60
N GLU A 36 0.57 -6.58 22.16
CA GLU A 36 0.66 -6.43 23.61
C GLU A 36 -0.73 -6.06 24.17
N ASN A 37 -1.29 -6.91 25.05
CA ASN A 37 -2.59 -6.79 25.71
C ASN A 37 -3.85 -7.28 24.96
N GLU A 38 -3.76 -8.07 23.92
CA GLU A 38 -4.94 -8.70 23.32
C GLU A 38 -5.26 -10.06 23.96
N GLU A 39 -6.45 -10.19 24.53
CA GLU A 39 -6.95 -11.48 25.08
C GLU A 39 -7.25 -12.51 23.98
N LYS A 40 -7.58 -12.04 22.77
CA LYS A 40 -7.81 -12.88 21.58
C LYS A 40 -7.07 -12.28 20.40
N PRO A 41 -6.09 -13.00 19.83
CA PRO A 41 -5.37 -12.49 18.67
C PRO A 41 -6.31 -12.34 17.47
N SER A 42 -6.58 -11.12 17.06
CA SER A 42 -7.17 -10.80 15.76
C SER A 42 -6.09 -10.85 14.68
N LEU A 43 -6.45 -10.68 13.42
CA LEU A 43 -5.45 -10.47 12.38
C LEU A 43 -5.00 -9.02 12.43
N ASN A 44 -3.70 -8.84 12.53
CA ASN A 44 -3.05 -7.55 12.55
C ASN A 44 -2.02 -7.44 11.43
N ILE A 45 -1.70 -6.23 10.99
CA ILE A 45 -0.66 -5.98 9.99
C ILE A 45 0.68 -5.76 10.69
N PHE A 46 1.69 -6.49 10.22
CA PHE A 46 3.07 -6.42 10.69
C PHE A 46 4.00 -5.95 9.59
N ILE A 47 5.12 -5.36 10.00
CA ILE A 47 6.22 -4.93 9.12
C ILE A 47 7.51 -5.58 9.58
N SER A 48 8.30 -6.05 8.61
CA SER A 48 9.71 -6.34 8.77
C SER A 48 10.53 -5.49 7.81
N LYS A 49 11.62 -4.92 8.28
CA LYS A 49 12.51 -4.07 7.47
C LYS A 49 13.74 -4.86 7.02
N ARG A 50 14.21 -4.57 5.83
CA ARG A 50 15.42 -5.14 5.30
C ARG A 50 16.60 -4.17 5.47
N ASP A 51 17.69 -4.64 6.06
CA ASP A 51 18.91 -3.85 6.20
C ASP A 51 19.75 -3.84 4.90
N GLU A 52 20.83 -3.05 4.90
CA GLU A 52 21.76 -2.95 3.76
C GLU A 52 22.47 -4.26 3.43
N GLN A 53 22.56 -5.19 4.38
CA GLN A 53 23.11 -6.54 4.20
C GLN A 53 22.04 -7.54 3.70
N GLY A 54 20.82 -7.07 3.46
CA GLY A 54 19.71 -7.87 2.96
C GLY A 54 19.01 -8.71 4.03
N ARG A 55 19.25 -8.49 5.31
CA ARG A 55 18.67 -9.23 6.43
C ARG A 55 17.37 -8.57 6.88
N TRP A 56 16.38 -9.39 7.21
CA TRP A 56 15.09 -8.94 7.73
C TRP A 56 15.14 -8.72 9.25
N SER A 57 14.54 -7.64 9.72
CA SER A 57 14.33 -7.36 11.14
C SER A 57 13.30 -8.32 11.75
N GLN A 58 13.22 -8.38 13.07
CA GLN A 58 12.03 -8.92 13.73
C GLN A 58 10.77 -8.15 13.28
N PRO A 59 9.65 -8.84 13.00
CA PRO A 59 8.41 -8.16 12.68
C PRO A 59 7.91 -7.33 13.87
N PHE A 60 7.35 -6.18 13.57
CA PHE A 60 6.72 -5.31 14.56
C PHE A 60 5.37 -4.82 14.05
N SER A 61 4.46 -4.47 14.96
CA SER A 61 3.14 -3.95 14.62
C SER A 61 3.26 -2.65 13.81
N ILE A 62 2.41 -2.51 12.80
CA ILE A 62 2.35 -1.28 11.98
C ILE A 62 1.85 -0.06 12.78
N GLY A 63 1.27 -0.26 13.95
CA GLY A 63 0.85 0.80 14.86
C GLY A 63 -0.66 0.88 15.08
N PRO A 64 -1.08 1.56 16.15
CA PRO A 64 -2.46 1.56 16.63
C PRO A 64 -3.43 2.37 15.77
N ALA A 65 -2.95 3.23 14.88
CA ALA A 65 -3.81 3.91 13.92
C ALA A 65 -4.42 2.93 12.90
N ILE A 66 -3.71 1.82 12.62
CA ILE A 66 -4.12 0.80 11.64
C ILE A 66 -4.62 -0.44 12.35
N ASN A 67 -3.78 -1.05 13.22
CA ASN A 67 -4.15 -2.24 13.96
C ASN A 67 -5.08 -1.88 15.11
N THR A 68 -6.28 -2.45 15.12
CA THR A 68 -7.32 -2.22 16.11
C THR A 68 -7.65 -3.54 16.84
N GLN A 69 -8.71 -3.56 17.63
CA GLN A 69 -9.24 -4.81 18.19
C GLN A 69 -10.00 -5.67 17.16
N ALA A 70 -10.22 -5.13 15.96
CA ALA A 70 -10.85 -5.83 14.87
C ALA A 70 -9.81 -6.59 14.02
N MET A 71 -10.23 -7.10 12.88
CA MET A 71 -9.35 -7.76 11.91
C MET A 71 -8.82 -6.74 10.92
N GLU A 72 -7.50 -6.68 10.77
CA GLU A 72 -6.82 -5.94 9.70
C GLU A 72 -6.03 -6.90 8.81
N ARG A 73 -6.15 -6.71 7.48
CA ARG A 73 -5.49 -7.56 6.50
C ARG A 73 -5.29 -6.88 5.14
N SER A 74 -4.75 -7.63 4.20
CA SER A 74 -4.57 -7.24 2.79
C SER A 74 -3.84 -5.89 2.61
N PRO A 75 -2.70 -5.66 3.31
CA PRO A 75 -1.97 -4.42 3.17
C PRO A 75 -1.45 -4.25 1.74
N TYR A 76 -1.53 -3.02 1.22
CA TYR A 76 -0.88 -2.63 -0.02
C TYR A 76 -0.25 -1.24 0.14
N LEU A 77 1.07 -1.21 0.31
CA LEU A 77 1.85 0.02 0.30
C LEU A 77 2.08 0.44 -1.15
N HIS A 78 1.55 1.59 -1.51
CA HIS A 78 1.74 2.15 -2.84
C HIS A 78 3.22 2.47 -3.10
N PRO A 79 3.72 2.43 -4.36
CA PRO A 79 5.10 2.75 -4.70
C PRO A 79 5.61 4.13 -4.28
N ASP A 80 4.73 5.07 -3.90
CA ASP A 80 5.10 6.35 -3.28
C ASP A 80 5.68 6.19 -1.87
N MET A 81 5.68 4.99 -1.31
CA MET A 81 6.17 4.65 0.03
C MET A 81 5.45 5.38 1.17
N LYS A 82 4.34 6.05 0.89
CA LYS A 82 3.57 6.89 1.83
C LYS A 82 2.11 6.45 1.96
N THR A 83 1.48 6.05 0.87
CA THR A 83 0.06 5.68 0.85
C THR A 83 -0.09 4.18 1.08
N LEU A 84 -0.83 3.81 2.12
CA LEU A 84 -1.16 2.42 2.43
C LEU A 84 -2.66 2.20 2.31
N TYR A 85 -3.03 1.19 1.56
CA TYR A 85 -4.38 0.63 1.52
C TYR A 85 -4.40 -0.67 2.33
N PHE A 86 -5.48 -0.91 3.04
CA PHE A 86 -5.66 -2.14 3.80
C PHE A 86 -7.15 -2.40 4.04
N SER A 87 -7.49 -3.60 4.46
CA SER A 87 -8.87 -3.95 4.80
C SER A 87 -9.01 -4.12 6.30
N SER A 88 -10.09 -3.58 6.87
CA SER A 88 -10.38 -3.67 8.31
C SER A 88 -11.86 -3.96 8.57
N ALA A 89 -12.11 -4.78 9.59
CA ALA A 89 -13.43 -5.05 10.15
C ALA A 89 -13.80 -4.09 11.30
N LYS A 90 -13.12 -2.94 11.39
CA LYS A 90 -13.40 -1.96 12.47
C LYS A 90 -14.84 -1.45 12.41
N PRO A 91 -15.50 -1.23 13.57
CA PRO A 91 -16.86 -0.73 13.61
C PRO A 91 -17.03 0.62 12.88
N GLY A 92 -18.21 0.83 12.31
CA GLY A 92 -18.54 2.08 11.59
C GLY A 92 -18.24 2.05 10.10
N GLY A 93 -17.85 0.88 9.56
CA GLY A 93 -17.74 0.65 8.13
C GLY A 93 -19.07 0.32 7.45
N TYR A 94 -19.00 -0.11 6.20
CA TYR A 94 -20.16 -0.49 5.38
C TYR A 94 -20.51 -1.97 5.52
N GLY A 95 -19.54 -2.83 5.86
CA GLY A 95 -19.73 -4.26 5.84
C GLY A 95 -18.91 -5.08 6.83
N GLU A 96 -18.66 -6.35 6.46
CA GLU A 96 -17.86 -7.26 7.26
C GLU A 96 -16.36 -6.91 7.25
N LEU A 97 -15.88 -6.38 6.12
CA LEU A 97 -14.49 -5.99 5.92
C LEU A 97 -14.43 -4.91 4.84
N ASP A 98 -13.97 -3.75 5.19
CA ASP A 98 -13.91 -2.57 4.32
C ASP A 98 -12.47 -2.19 3.97
N VAL A 99 -12.28 -1.60 2.80
CA VAL A 99 -11.01 -1.02 2.38
C VAL A 99 -10.86 0.39 2.94
N TYR A 100 -9.71 0.64 3.53
CA TYR A 100 -9.29 1.94 4.06
C TYR A 100 -8.01 2.41 3.40
N VAL A 101 -7.77 3.71 3.41
CA VAL A 101 -6.52 4.34 3.00
C VAL A 101 -5.97 5.17 4.14
N THR A 102 -4.65 5.18 4.30
CA THR A 102 -3.92 6.02 5.25
C THR A 102 -2.60 6.49 4.65
N ARG A 103 -2.03 7.55 5.22
CA ARG A 103 -0.74 8.09 4.79
C ARG A 103 0.28 8.04 5.91
N ARG A 104 1.49 7.64 5.58
CA ARG A 104 2.63 7.69 6.50
C ARG A 104 3.02 9.15 6.75
N LEU A 105 3.10 9.54 8.01
CA LEU A 105 3.33 10.92 8.44
C LEU A 105 4.81 11.31 8.46
N SER A 106 5.72 10.33 8.37
CA SER A 106 7.16 10.55 8.37
C SER A 106 7.88 9.46 7.59
N ASP A 107 8.89 9.82 6.81
CA ASP A 107 9.67 8.88 6.01
C ASP A 107 10.56 7.95 6.87
N THR A 108 10.79 8.31 8.12
CA THR A 108 11.59 7.50 9.06
C THR A 108 10.74 6.67 10.02
N CYS A 109 9.44 6.99 10.18
CA CYS A 109 8.55 6.33 11.11
C CYS A 109 7.60 5.37 10.36
N TRP A 110 7.69 4.08 10.66
CA TRP A 110 6.84 3.04 10.07
C TRP A 110 5.57 2.73 10.89
N THR A 111 5.43 3.37 12.03
CA THR A 111 4.26 3.23 12.92
C THR A 111 3.43 4.52 13.02
N CYS A 112 3.88 5.59 12.33
CA CYS A 112 3.25 6.91 12.33
C CYS A 112 2.38 7.07 11.08
N TRP A 113 1.10 6.77 11.21
CA TRP A 113 0.12 6.86 10.13
C TRP A 113 -0.96 7.87 10.47
N SER A 114 -1.53 8.50 9.44
CA SER A 114 -2.74 9.31 9.60
C SER A 114 -3.92 8.45 10.03
N GLU A 115 -4.97 9.09 10.56
CA GLU A 115 -6.24 8.37 10.76
C GLU A 115 -6.70 7.77 9.43
N PRO A 116 -7.01 6.45 9.38
CA PRO A 116 -7.46 5.81 8.15
C PRO A 116 -8.84 6.28 7.70
N GLU A 117 -8.94 6.61 6.42
CA GLU A 117 -10.18 6.99 5.76
C GLU A 117 -10.80 5.77 5.06
N ASN A 118 -12.10 5.54 5.26
CA ASN A 118 -12.85 4.53 4.53
C ASN A 118 -13.04 4.97 3.07
N LEU A 119 -12.80 4.09 2.09
CA LEU A 119 -12.94 4.42 0.66
C LEU A 119 -14.39 4.64 0.19
N GLY A 120 -15.35 4.46 1.08
CA GLY A 120 -16.76 4.76 0.83
C GLY A 120 -17.51 3.68 0.04
N PRO A 121 -18.82 3.90 -0.20
CA PRO A 121 -19.72 2.88 -0.71
C PRO A 121 -19.53 2.53 -2.19
N THR A 122 -18.69 3.24 -2.92
CA THR A 122 -18.30 2.87 -4.30
C THR A 122 -17.39 1.64 -4.30
N ILE A 123 -16.57 1.51 -3.26
CA ILE A 123 -15.61 0.40 -3.10
C ILE A 123 -16.15 -0.60 -2.08
N ASN A 124 -16.67 -0.11 -0.96
CA ASN A 124 -17.06 -0.93 0.18
C ASN A 124 -18.52 -1.30 0.14
N THR A 125 -18.81 -2.59 0.37
CA THR A 125 -20.14 -3.20 0.35
C THR A 125 -20.53 -3.70 1.75
N GLN A 126 -21.67 -4.38 1.87
CA GLN A 126 -22.02 -5.09 3.11
C GLN A 126 -21.22 -6.38 3.34
N GLY A 127 -20.45 -6.81 2.35
CA GLY A 127 -19.65 -8.02 2.40
C GLY A 127 -18.20 -7.78 2.83
N ARG A 128 -17.30 -8.55 2.22
CA ARG A 128 -15.85 -8.43 2.44
C ARG A 128 -15.20 -7.84 1.22
N ASP A 129 -14.64 -6.66 1.38
CA ASP A 129 -13.91 -5.91 0.36
C ASP A 129 -12.42 -5.94 0.70
N CYS A 130 -11.59 -6.49 -0.19
CA CYS A 130 -10.19 -6.74 0.13
C CYS A 130 -9.27 -6.73 -1.11
N TRP A 131 -7.98 -6.82 -0.86
CA TRP A 131 -6.90 -6.85 -1.86
C TRP A 131 -6.90 -5.65 -2.80
N TYR A 132 -7.25 -4.47 -2.28
CA TYR A 132 -7.24 -3.24 -3.06
C TYR A 132 -5.82 -2.87 -3.47
N LYS A 133 -5.58 -2.72 -4.77
CA LYS A 133 -4.27 -2.39 -5.34
C LYS A 133 -4.44 -1.37 -6.45
N VAL A 134 -3.59 -0.36 -6.43
CA VAL A 134 -3.55 0.66 -7.49
C VAL A 134 -2.56 0.24 -8.56
N SER A 135 -2.93 0.44 -9.83
CA SER A 135 -2.04 0.20 -10.96
C SER A 135 -0.80 1.09 -10.89
N ALA A 136 0.28 0.63 -11.54
CA ALA A 136 1.56 1.34 -11.47
C ALA A 136 1.51 2.77 -12.02
N ASP A 137 0.58 3.08 -12.91
CA ASP A 137 0.33 4.42 -13.46
C ASP A 137 -0.65 5.26 -12.63
N GLY A 138 -1.19 4.68 -11.56
CA GLY A 138 -2.16 5.33 -10.68
C GLY A 138 -3.54 5.53 -11.30
N GLN A 139 -3.81 5.01 -12.51
CA GLN A 139 -5.06 5.26 -13.21
C GLN A 139 -6.20 4.36 -12.75
N TYR A 140 -5.89 3.11 -12.41
CA TYR A 140 -6.88 2.11 -12.03
C TYR A 140 -6.60 1.52 -10.66
N ALA A 141 -7.64 1.16 -9.96
CA ALA A 141 -7.55 0.28 -8.81
C ALA A 141 -8.27 -1.03 -9.09
N TYR A 142 -7.70 -2.11 -8.56
CA TYR A 142 -8.22 -3.48 -8.66
C TYR A 142 -8.45 -4.00 -7.25
N TYR A 143 -9.58 -4.67 -7.01
CA TYR A 143 -9.94 -5.18 -5.70
C TYR A 143 -10.89 -6.36 -5.82
N ALA A 144 -11.11 -7.06 -4.73
CA ALA A 144 -12.05 -8.15 -4.67
C ALA A 144 -13.19 -7.85 -3.69
N GLN A 145 -14.41 -8.13 -4.11
CA GLN A 145 -15.62 -8.07 -3.28
C GLN A 145 -16.23 -9.45 -3.15
N LYS A 146 -16.70 -9.78 -1.95
CA LYS A 146 -17.43 -11.02 -1.74
C LYS A 146 -18.85 -10.92 -2.25
N ALA A 147 -19.12 -11.62 -3.35
CA ALA A 147 -20.46 -11.80 -3.92
C ALA A 147 -20.95 -13.22 -3.59
N GLY A 148 -21.84 -13.34 -2.61
CA GLY A 148 -22.33 -14.65 -2.17
C GLY A 148 -21.25 -15.53 -1.52
N ARG A 149 -20.89 -16.66 -2.15
CA ARG A 149 -19.86 -17.60 -1.65
C ARG A 149 -18.46 -17.34 -2.20
N MET A 150 -18.33 -16.53 -3.24
CA MET A 150 -17.10 -16.29 -3.98
C MET A 150 -16.69 -14.83 -3.86
N HIS A 151 -15.43 -14.54 -4.20
CA HIS A 151 -14.97 -13.17 -4.43
C HIS A 151 -14.87 -12.94 -5.93
N ASP A 152 -15.45 -11.84 -6.38
CA ASP A 152 -15.31 -11.35 -7.75
C ASP A 152 -14.27 -10.23 -7.81
N LEU A 153 -13.59 -10.13 -8.94
CA LEU A 153 -12.60 -9.09 -9.18
C LEU A 153 -13.25 -7.88 -9.85
N TYR A 154 -12.93 -6.71 -9.32
CA TYR A 154 -13.41 -5.42 -9.82
C TYR A 154 -12.24 -4.53 -10.20
N ALA A 155 -12.49 -3.63 -11.13
CA ALA A 155 -11.61 -2.54 -11.48
C ALA A 155 -12.38 -1.22 -11.47
N ILE A 156 -11.75 -0.16 -11.02
CA ILE A 156 -12.30 1.20 -11.04
C ILE A 156 -11.24 2.18 -11.54
N GLU A 157 -11.64 3.13 -12.35
CA GLU A 157 -10.78 4.24 -12.70
C GLU A 157 -10.64 5.18 -11.49
N MET A 158 -9.41 5.49 -11.12
CA MET A 158 -9.11 6.36 -9.99
C MET A 158 -9.40 7.81 -10.38
N PRO A 159 -10.21 8.56 -9.61
CA PRO A 159 -10.34 10.01 -9.79
C PRO A 159 -8.98 10.69 -9.71
N ILE A 160 -8.74 11.68 -10.55
CA ILE A 160 -7.43 12.35 -10.68
C ILE A 160 -6.94 12.90 -9.32
N ASP A 161 -7.85 13.47 -8.54
CA ASP A 161 -7.57 14.02 -7.20
C ASP A 161 -7.29 12.97 -6.12
N LYS A 162 -7.60 11.70 -6.39
CA LYS A 162 -7.35 10.55 -5.49
C LYS A 162 -6.17 9.69 -5.89
N ARG A 163 -5.53 10.00 -7.03
CA ARG A 163 -4.36 9.25 -7.48
C ARG A 163 -3.19 9.52 -6.55
N PRO A 164 -2.51 8.48 -6.05
CA PRO A 164 -1.28 8.67 -5.29
C PRO A 164 -0.24 9.40 -6.13
N ASP A 165 0.66 10.13 -5.48
CA ASP A 165 1.76 10.78 -6.17
C ASP A 165 2.60 9.77 -6.95
N THR A 166 2.68 9.95 -8.26
CA THR A 166 3.32 8.99 -9.17
C THR A 166 4.83 9.19 -9.30
N ILE A 167 5.40 10.20 -8.65
CA ILE A 167 6.85 10.39 -8.63
C ILE A 167 7.44 9.67 -7.43
N THR A 168 7.98 8.49 -7.68
CA THR A 168 8.94 7.88 -6.77
C THR A 168 10.31 8.44 -7.14
N VAL A 169 10.83 9.38 -6.34
CA VAL A 169 12.22 9.76 -6.47
C VAL A 169 13.06 8.63 -5.92
N LEU A 170 13.55 7.84 -6.83
CA LEU A 170 14.63 6.91 -6.54
C LEU A 170 15.90 7.76 -6.35
N GLN A 171 16.60 7.49 -5.25
CA GLN A 171 17.86 8.12 -4.84
C GLN A 171 18.78 8.47 -5.99
N LEU A 172 19.53 9.55 -5.83
CA LEU A 172 20.44 10.28 -6.73
C LEU A 172 21.41 9.47 -7.64
N ASN A 173 21.24 8.19 -7.83
CA ASN A 173 22.02 7.36 -8.76
C ASN A 173 21.16 6.29 -9.46
N LYS A 174 19.83 6.39 -9.41
CA LYS A 174 18.94 5.47 -10.12
C LYS A 174 18.01 6.24 -11.05
N ALA A 175 17.74 5.64 -12.20
CA ALA A 175 16.87 6.24 -13.21
C ALA A 175 15.51 6.65 -12.62
N VAL A 176 15.12 7.90 -12.82
CA VAL A 176 13.78 8.39 -12.47
C VAL A 176 12.80 7.80 -13.49
N SER A 177 11.83 7.02 -13.01
CA SER A 177 10.74 6.58 -13.87
C SER A 177 9.77 7.74 -14.07
N ILE A 178 9.80 8.34 -15.25
CA ILE A 178 8.88 9.38 -15.66
C ILE A 178 7.68 8.68 -16.29
N ARG A 179 6.51 8.85 -15.69
CA ARG A 179 5.26 8.32 -16.23
C ARG A 179 4.56 9.41 -17.02
N ASN A 180 3.81 8.99 -18.06
CA ASN A 180 3.05 9.90 -18.92
C ASN A 180 3.89 10.92 -19.72
N LEU A 181 5.18 10.62 -19.97
CA LEU A 181 5.92 11.36 -20.96
C LEU A 181 5.59 10.78 -22.33
N LEU A 182 4.77 11.51 -23.07
CA LEU A 182 4.34 11.11 -24.41
C LEU A 182 5.15 11.88 -25.46
N PHE A 183 5.57 11.17 -26.50
CA PHE A 183 6.28 11.71 -27.65
C PHE A 183 5.41 11.62 -28.88
N GLU A 184 5.64 12.53 -29.83
CA GLU A 184 5.10 12.37 -31.18
C GLU A 184 5.64 11.08 -31.83
N THR A 185 4.82 10.41 -32.61
CA THR A 185 5.20 9.16 -33.26
C THR A 185 6.46 9.35 -34.11
N ASN A 186 7.49 8.53 -33.85
CA ASN A 186 8.81 8.59 -34.47
C ASN A 186 9.57 9.94 -34.31
N SER A 187 9.31 10.64 -33.21
CA SER A 187 9.90 11.94 -32.90
C SER A 187 10.48 11.95 -31.47
N ALA A 188 11.46 12.82 -31.24
CA ALA A 188 11.92 13.16 -29.88
C ALA A 188 11.14 14.35 -29.29
N VAL A 189 10.12 14.85 -29.98
CA VAL A 189 9.29 15.97 -29.51
C VAL A 189 8.29 15.49 -28.48
N ILE A 190 8.32 16.10 -27.30
CA ILE A 190 7.41 15.80 -26.21
C ILE A 190 6.04 16.44 -26.49
N LEU A 191 4.97 15.66 -26.39
CA LEU A 191 3.63 16.18 -26.54
C LEU A 191 3.29 17.20 -25.46
N SER A 192 2.52 18.22 -25.82
CA SER A 192 2.06 19.27 -24.89
C SER A 192 1.29 18.74 -23.69
N SER A 193 0.61 17.60 -23.83
CA SER A 193 -0.06 16.88 -22.73
C SER A 193 0.90 16.39 -21.65
N SER A 194 2.20 16.29 -21.93
CA SER A 194 3.25 15.90 -20.97
C SER A 194 3.87 17.08 -20.21
N LEU A 195 3.58 18.32 -20.59
CA LEU A 195 4.14 19.53 -19.95
C LEU A 195 3.84 19.63 -18.45
N PRO A 196 2.63 19.30 -17.94
CA PRO A 196 2.36 19.31 -16.50
C PRO A 196 3.26 18.35 -15.72
N GLU A 197 3.56 17.18 -16.28
CA GLU A 197 4.45 16.20 -15.66
C GLU A 197 5.89 16.67 -15.62
N LEU A 198 6.37 17.29 -16.70
CA LEU A 198 7.69 17.90 -16.74
C LEU A 198 7.84 19.05 -15.76
N GLN A 199 6.83 19.90 -15.65
CA GLN A 199 6.83 20.99 -14.67
C GLN A 199 6.91 20.44 -13.24
N ARG A 200 6.16 19.40 -12.93
CA ARG A 200 6.19 18.74 -11.62
C ARG A 200 7.57 18.17 -11.28
N ILE A 201 8.24 17.55 -12.26
CA ILE A 201 9.62 17.05 -12.10
C ILE A 201 10.59 18.22 -11.86
N ALA A 202 10.48 19.30 -12.64
CA ALA A 202 11.32 20.46 -12.48
C ALA A 202 11.15 21.12 -11.10
N ASP A 203 9.92 21.24 -10.62
CA ASP A 203 9.62 21.79 -9.30
C ASP A 203 10.17 20.90 -8.19
N TYR A 204 10.07 19.58 -8.34
CA TYR A 204 10.66 18.64 -7.40
C TYR A 204 12.19 18.77 -7.35
N VAL A 205 12.87 18.76 -8.48
CA VAL A 205 14.35 18.93 -8.54
C VAL A 205 14.77 20.27 -7.94
N ARG A 206 13.99 21.33 -8.14
CA ARG A 206 14.28 22.64 -7.56
C ARG A 206 14.13 22.69 -6.03
N ILE A 207 13.23 21.88 -5.46
CA ILE A 207 12.96 21.85 -4.01
C ILE A 207 13.94 20.92 -3.28
N TYR A 208 14.34 19.83 -3.90
CA TYR A 208 15.05 18.71 -3.26
C TYR A 208 16.43 18.40 -3.89
N GLY A 209 16.81 19.03 -4.98
CA GLY A 209 18.12 18.94 -5.62
C GLY A 209 19.01 20.05 -5.15
#